data_4aaab02306824c0d901ab6aed5f01b8c
#
_entry.id   4aaab02306824c0d901ab6aed5f01b8c
#
_cell.length_a   1.000
_cell.length_b   1.000
_cell.length_c   1.000
_cell.angle_alpha   90.00
_cell.angle_beta   90.00
_cell.angle_gamma   90.00
#
_symmetry.space_group_name_H-M   'P 1'
#
loop_
_entity.id
_entity.type
_entity.pdbx_description
1 polymer ?
#
loop_
_entity_poly.entity_id
_entity_poly.type
_entity_poly.pdbx_seq_one_letter_code
_entity_poly.pdbx_strand_id
1 'polypeptide(L)'
;MNEFVTLTLTGDVDTLNDAKVTFTFTTKYTQDQHVVVVIGLYDGTRDANGQYVVTWIPLEAEVLENGDIAVVFPAEVIAQMKDAVATAMAVLND
;
A
#
# COMPACT_ATOMS: atom_id res chain seq x y z
N MET A 1 4.58 9.40 -9.69
CA MET A 1 3.51 8.57 -9.07
C MET A 1 2.50 8.19 -10.14
N ASN A 2 2.28 6.91 -10.32
CA ASN A 2 1.39 6.42 -11.36
C ASN A 2 -0.01 6.09 -10.87
N GLU A 3 -0.11 5.60 -9.64
CA GLU A 3 -1.39 5.22 -9.06
C GLU A 3 -1.44 5.65 -7.60
N PHE A 4 -2.63 6.04 -7.16
CA PHE A 4 -2.90 6.35 -5.77
C PHE A 4 -4.28 5.81 -5.44
N VAL A 5 -4.36 4.93 -4.46
CA VAL A 5 -5.63 4.29 -4.08
C VAL A 5 -5.82 4.34 -2.57
N THR A 6 -7.08 4.44 -2.16
CA THR A 6 -7.45 4.32 -0.75
C THR A 6 -7.75 2.85 -0.48
N LEU A 7 -7.22 2.33 0.62
CA LEU A 7 -7.44 0.95 1.03
C LEU A 7 -8.32 0.89 2.26
N THR A 8 -9.21 -0.10 2.30
CA THR A 8 -10.06 -0.38 3.45
C THR A 8 -9.97 -1.86 3.78
N LEU A 9 -9.71 -2.15 5.06
CA LEU A 9 -9.73 -3.52 5.55
C LEU A 9 -11.14 -3.84 6.04
N THR A 10 -11.70 -4.97 5.57
CA THR A 10 -13.06 -5.38 5.93
C THR A 10 -13.04 -6.83 6.44
N GLY A 11 -13.98 -7.14 7.33
CA GLY A 11 -14.11 -8.49 7.90
C GLY A 11 -13.02 -8.81 8.90
N ASP A 12 -12.78 -10.11 9.09
CA ASP A 12 -11.73 -10.59 9.99
C ASP A 12 -10.40 -10.55 9.26
N VAL A 13 -9.52 -9.67 9.72
CA VAL A 13 -8.21 -9.47 9.09
C VAL A 13 -7.17 -10.29 9.82
N ASP A 14 -6.42 -11.12 9.08
CA ASP A 14 -5.33 -11.91 9.64
C ASP A 14 -4.12 -11.01 9.87
N THR A 15 -3.75 -10.83 11.14
CA THR A 15 -2.58 -10.04 11.53
C THR A 15 -1.40 -10.91 11.99
N LEU A 16 -1.48 -12.22 11.77
CA LEU A 16 -0.44 -13.17 12.18
C LEU A 16 0.44 -13.63 11.03
N ASN A 17 -0.04 -13.47 9.79
CA ASN A 17 0.67 -13.92 8.60
C ASN A 17 0.76 -12.81 7.57
N ASP A 18 1.81 -12.85 6.77
CA ASP A 18 1.95 -11.95 5.63
C ASP A 18 0.86 -12.26 4.60
N ALA A 19 0.44 -11.25 3.87
CA ALA A 19 -0.54 -11.40 2.79
C ALA A 19 0.04 -10.90 1.47
N LYS A 20 -0.19 -11.67 0.40
CA LYS A 20 0.17 -11.25 -0.95
C LYS A 20 -1.11 -10.90 -1.69
N VAL A 21 -1.20 -9.67 -2.17
CA VAL A 21 -2.39 -9.15 -2.83
C VAL A 21 -2.02 -8.68 -4.23
N THR A 22 -2.83 -9.07 -5.22
CA THR A 22 -2.64 -8.64 -6.60
C THR A 22 -3.59 -7.49 -6.90
N PHE A 23 -3.02 -6.39 -7.41
CA PHE A 23 -3.78 -5.22 -7.80
C PHE A 23 -3.81 -5.10 -9.32
N THR A 24 -4.99 -4.85 -9.86
CA THR A 24 -5.20 -4.62 -11.28
C THR A 24 -5.55 -3.15 -11.48
N PHE A 25 -4.72 -2.45 -12.26
CA PHE A 25 -4.95 -1.05 -12.58
C PHE A 25 -5.28 -0.88 -14.06
N THR A 26 -5.84 0.27 -14.40
CA THR A 26 -6.06 0.63 -15.81
C THR A 26 -4.73 0.69 -16.56
N THR A 27 -3.71 1.27 -15.94
CA THR A 27 -2.35 1.26 -16.49
C THR A 27 -1.74 -0.12 -16.30
N LYS A 28 -1.18 -0.67 -17.38
CA LYS A 28 -0.45 -1.95 -17.30
C LYS A 28 1.04 -1.68 -17.29
N TYR A 29 1.73 -2.41 -16.43
CA TYR A 29 3.16 -2.30 -16.25
C TYR A 29 3.86 -3.45 -16.96
N THR A 30 5.15 -3.27 -17.24
CA THR A 30 5.98 -4.34 -17.82
C THR A 30 6.99 -4.81 -16.77
N GLN A 31 7.43 -6.06 -16.90
CA GLN A 31 8.29 -6.68 -15.88
C GLN A 31 9.68 -6.05 -15.82
N ASP A 32 10.08 -5.28 -16.83
CA ASP A 32 11.34 -4.55 -16.82
C ASP A 32 11.24 -3.17 -16.18
N GLN A 33 10.05 -2.73 -15.80
CA GLN A 33 9.87 -1.45 -15.11
C GLN A 33 10.21 -1.60 -13.63
N HIS A 34 10.89 -0.59 -13.10
CA HIS A 34 11.17 -0.52 -11.67
C HIS A 34 9.96 0.13 -10.97
N VAL A 35 9.23 -0.67 -10.22
CA VAL A 35 8.02 -0.23 -9.53
C VAL A 35 8.24 -0.28 -8.03
N VAL A 36 7.90 0.81 -7.34
CA VAL A 36 7.96 0.91 -5.88
C VAL A 36 6.55 1.16 -5.37
N VAL A 37 6.12 0.37 -4.40
CA VAL A 37 4.81 0.53 -3.75
C VAL A 37 5.03 1.00 -2.32
N VAL A 38 4.30 2.03 -1.92
CA VAL A 38 4.35 2.54 -0.54
C VAL A 38 2.94 2.61 0.03
N ILE A 39 2.85 2.34 1.33
CA ILE A 39 1.60 2.46 2.09
C ILE A 39 1.71 3.68 2.98
N GLY A 40 0.70 4.53 2.95
CA GLY A 40 0.58 5.67 3.84
C GLY A 40 -0.44 5.39 4.93
N LEU A 41 -0.03 5.54 6.18
CA LEU A 41 -0.88 5.30 7.35
C LEU A 41 -1.16 6.62 8.05
N TYR A 42 -2.44 6.95 8.22
CA TYR A 42 -2.88 8.10 8.96
C TYR A 42 -3.53 7.62 10.26
N ASP A 43 -3.00 8.04 11.40
CA ASP A 43 -3.47 7.59 12.72
C ASP A 43 -4.38 8.61 13.42
N GLY A 44 -4.72 9.70 12.73
CA GLY A 44 -5.55 10.77 13.31
C GLY A 44 -4.75 11.94 13.85
N THR A 45 -3.43 11.90 13.79
CA THR A 45 -2.55 12.93 14.33
C THR A 45 -2.36 14.06 13.33
N ARG A 46 -2.29 15.30 13.86
CA ARG A 46 -1.93 16.48 13.07
C ARG A 46 -0.68 17.13 13.66
N ASP A 47 0.13 17.76 12.80
CA ASP A 47 1.32 18.47 13.25
C ASP A 47 0.95 19.86 13.78
N ALA A 48 1.97 20.64 14.17
CA ALA A 48 1.79 21.98 14.71
C ALA A 48 1.13 22.95 13.73
N ASN A 49 1.21 22.66 12.43
CA ASN A 49 0.60 23.48 11.37
C ASN A 49 -0.80 22.98 10.98
N GLY A 50 -1.34 21.98 11.67
CA GLY A 50 -2.64 21.39 11.40
C GLY A 50 -2.67 20.43 10.22
N GLN A 51 -1.53 20.03 9.71
CA GLN A 51 -1.45 19.10 8.59
C GLN A 51 -1.46 17.65 9.07
N TYR A 52 -2.00 16.76 8.24
CA TYR A 52 -2.04 15.34 8.55
C TYR A 52 -0.64 14.75 8.62
N VAL A 53 -0.39 13.97 9.67
CA VAL A 53 0.86 13.22 9.80
C VAL A 53 0.63 11.83 9.23
N VAL A 54 1.33 11.51 8.15
CA VAL A 54 1.20 10.22 7.46
C VAL A 54 2.53 9.50 7.54
N THR A 55 2.49 8.25 7.95
CA THR A 55 3.66 7.37 7.96
C THR A 55 3.70 6.57 6.67
N TRP A 56 4.77 6.67 5.91
CA TRP A 56 4.93 5.97 4.64
C TRP A 56 5.83 4.76 4.82
N ILE A 57 5.35 3.60 4.38
CA ILE A 57 6.06 2.32 4.51
C ILE A 57 6.22 1.71 3.12
N PRO A 58 7.47 1.46 2.65
CA PRO A 58 7.67 0.77 1.38
C PRO A 58 7.35 -0.71 1.53
N LEU A 59 6.75 -1.29 0.49
CA LEU A 59 6.39 -2.69 0.44
C LEU A 59 7.09 -3.38 -0.72
N GLU A 60 7.34 -4.66 -0.55
CA GLU A 60 7.85 -5.51 -1.63
C GLU A 60 6.74 -5.73 -2.65
N ALA A 61 7.07 -5.52 -3.93
CA ALA A 61 6.12 -5.65 -5.02
C ALA A 61 6.80 -6.19 -6.28
N GLU A 62 6.02 -6.87 -7.12
CA GLU A 62 6.52 -7.33 -8.41
C GLU A 62 5.45 -7.11 -9.48
N VAL A 63 5.89 -6.86 -10.72
CA VAL A 63 5.01 -6.76 -11.87
C VAL A 63 4.83 -8.16 -12.45
N LEU A 64 3.58 -8.57 -12.63
CA LEU A 64 3.24 -9.88 -13.19
C LEU A 64 3.24 -9.83 -14.71
N GLU A 65 3.21 -10.99 -15.36
CA GLU A 65 3.22 -11.09 -16.81
C GLU A 65 2.09 -10.31 -17.48
N ASN A 66 0.92 -10.29 -16.84
CA ASN A 66 -0.26 -9.61 -17.38
C ASN A 66 -0.30 -8.11 -17.09
N GLY A 67 0.74 -7.58 -16.42
CA GLY A 67 0.81 -6.16 -16.10
C GLY A 67 0.20 -5.76 -14.77
N ASP A 68 -0.33 -6.70 -14.01
CA ASP A 68 -0.81 -6.46 -12.65
C ASP A 68 0.37 -6.39 -11.69
N ILE A 69 0.13 -5.87 -10.49
CA ILE A 69 1.16 -5.74 -9.47
C ILE A 69 0.79 -6.58 -8.25
N ALA A 70 1.67 -7.49 -7.86
CA ALA A 70 1.53 -8.26 -6.64
C ALA A 70 2.33 -7.59 -5.54
N VAL A 71 1.67 -7.31 -4.40
CA VAL A 71 2.25 -6.60 -3.27
C VAL A 71 2.22 -7.50 -2.05
N VAL A 72 3.35 -7.57 -1.33
CA VAL A 72 3.43 -8.33 -0.10
C VAL A 72 3.19 -7.38 1.08
N PHE A 73 2.18 -7.69 1.89
CA PHE A 73 1.85 -6.96 3.10
C PHE A 73 2.34 -7.78 4.31
N PRO A 74 3.44 -7.39 4.95
CA PRO A 74 3.87 -8.08 6.16
C PRO A 74 2.81 -8.02 7.26
N ALA A 75 2.76 -9.05 8.09
CA ALA A 75 1.76 -9.12 9.15
C ALA A 75 1.79 -7.89 10.05
N GLU A 76 2.98 -7.38 10.37
CA GLU A 76 3.13 -6.18 11.21
C GLU A 76 2.53 -4.94 10.55
N VAL A 77 2.62 -4.84 9.21
CA VAL A 77 2.04 -3.72 8.47
C VAL A 77 0.52 -3.85 8.46
N ILE A 78 0.00 -5.06 8.27
CA ILE A 78 -1.45 -5.31 8.32
C ILE A 78 -2.01 -4.89 9.68
N ALA A 79 -1.30 -5.20 10.77
CA ALA A 79 -1.72 -4.80 12.11
C ALA A 79 -1.77 -3.27 12.25
N GLN A 80 -0.78 -2.56 11.69
CA GLN A 80 -0.75 -1.10 11.71
C GLN A 80 -1.87 -0.52 10.86
N MET A 81 -2.17 -1.12 9.70
CA MET A 81 -3.27 -0.69 8.85
C MET A 81 -4.62 -0.84 9.55
N LYS A 82 -4.78 -1.90 10.32
CA LYS A 82 -5.99 -2.15 11.08
C LYS A 82 -6.25 -1.06 12.11
N ASP A 83 -5.19 -0.54 12.74
CA ASP A 83 -5.28 0.49 13.76
C ASP A 83 -5.30 1.92 13.19
N ALA A 84 -5.02 2.07 11.90
CA ALA A 84 -4.99 3.38 11.27
C ALA A 84 -6.39 3.92 11.03
N VAL A 85 -6.52 5.25 11.06
CA VAL A 85 -7.77 5.91 10.72
C VAL A 85 -8.03 5.83 9.22
N ALA A 86 -6.98 5.96 8.43
CA ALA A 86 -7.07 5.85 6.97
C ALA A 86 -5.77 5.28 6.42
N THR A 87 -5.89 4.56 5.30
CA THR A 87 -4.76 3.94 4.63
C THR A 87 -4.84 4.23 3.14
N ALA A 88 -3.70 4.60 2.56
CA ALA A 88 -3.58 4.80 1.12
C ALA A 88 -2.37 4.04 0.59
N MET A 89 -2.41 3.72 -0.70
CA MET A 89 -1.30 3.07 -1.38
C MET A 89 -0.93 3.88 -2.60
N ALA A 90 0.36 4.11 -2.80
CA ALA A 90 0.87 4.78 -3.98
C ALA A 90 1.80 3.84 -4.73
N VAL A 91 1.69 3.82 -6.05
CA VAL A 91 2.56 3.07 -6.94
C VAL A 91 3.44 4.08 -7.66
N LEU A 92 4.75 3.92 -7.49
CA LEU A 92 5.76 4.80 -8.05
C LEU A 92 6.54 4.05 -9.12
N ASN A 93 6.79 4.71 -10.24
CA ASN A 93 7.51 4.13 -11.37
C ASN A 93 8.65 5.05 -11.77
N ASP A 94 9.84 4.48 -11.90
CA ASP A 94 11.01 5.19 -12.41
C ASP A 94 10.96 5.30 -13.94
#